data_4ae29fa96e28d4b572884b373af37c2c
#
_entry.id   4ae29fa96e28d4b572884b373af37c2c
#
_cell.length_a   1.000
_cell.length_b   1.000
_cell.length_c   1.000
_cell.angle_alpha   90.00
_cell.angle_beta   90.00
_cell.angle_gamma   90.00
#
_symmetry.space_group_name_H-M   'P 1'
#
loop_
_entity.id
_entity.type
_entity.pdbx_description
1 polymer ?
#
loop_
_entity_poly.entity_id
_entity_poly.type
_entity_poly.pdbx_seq_one_letter_code
_entity_poly.pdbx_strand_id
1 'polypeptide(L)'
;MTFPGEKRRFLGQVLDEVFDGLYGYAMVLSRDRTEAEDLVQETCVRAVQAIESLRPDSNVKGWLFTILRNIWLNQLRQRRAAPKTVELDVDERTAEIAVEPSKDPYALYVSKVERELVREAIQQLSEEFREIIVLREYGELSYQEIAHVLGCPAGTVMSRLGRARSKLRSLLSGSLRTPDRRAKGAVE
;
A
#
# COMPACT_ATOMS: atom_id res chain seq x y z
N MET A 1 3.52 25.46 24.65
CA MET A 1 3.17 24.29 25.47
C MET A 1 1.96 23.64 24.80
N THR A 2 2.12 22.51 24.11
CA THR A 2 1.02 21.80 23.46
C THR A 2 0.44 20.84 24.50
N PHE A 3 -0.87 20.93 24.78
CA PHE A 3 -1.51 20.04 25.74
C PHE A 3 -1.51 18.59 25.25
N PRO A 4 -1.32 17.58 26.12
CA PRO A 4 -1.26 16.17 25.71
C PRO A 4 -2.43 15.68 24.83
N GLY A 5 -3.62 16.26 25.01
CA GLY A 5 -4.79 15.92 24.20
C GLY A 5 -4.81 16.50 22.76
N GLU A 6 -4.03 17.56 22.49
CA GLU A 6 -3.99 18.19 21.16
C GLU A 6 -3.22 17.34 20.16
N LYS A 7 -2.09 16.75 20.55
CA LYS A 7 -1.31 15.84 19.69
C LYS A 7 -2.10 14.60 19.30
N ARG A 8 -2.87 14.03 20.25
CA ARG A 8 -3.72 12.87 19.97
C ARG A 8 -4.87 13.20 19.01
N ARG A 9 -5.51 14.38 19.20
CA ARG A 9 -6.56 14.83 18.26
C ARG A 9 -5.99 15.06 16.87
N PHE A 10 -4.84 15.72 16.78
CA PHE A 10 -4.14 15.91 15.51
C PHE A 10 -3.76 14.58 14.85
N LEU A 11 -3.24 13.61 15.62
CA LEU A 11 -2.96 12.26 15.11
C LEU A 11 -4.21 11.60 14.55
N GLY A 12 -5.37 11.72 15.24
CA GLY A 12 -6.64 11.19 14.73
C GLY A 12 -7.00 11.76 13.36
N GLN A 13 -6.92 13.08 13.19
CA GLN A 13 -7.17 13.73 11.90
C GLN A 13 -6.23 13.23 10.79
N VAL A 14 -4.93 13.14 11.10
CA VAL A 14 -3.95 12.62 10.11
C VAL A 14 -4.22 11.16 9.78
N LEU A 15 -4.59 10.33 10.76
CA LEU A 15 -4.93 8.92 10.52
C LEU A 15 -6.15 8.79 9.61
N ASP A 16 -7.20 9.58 9.82
CA ASP A 16 -8.38 9.59 8.96
C ASP A 16 -8.01 9.96 7.49
N GLU A 17 -7.13 10.96 7.31
CA GLU A 17 -6.68 11.39 5.98
C GLU A 17 -5.80 10.35 5.25
N VAL A 18 -5.00 9.57 5.99
CA VAL A 18 -4.02 8.66 5.38
C VAL A 18 -4.41 7.19 5.47
N PHE A 19 -5.57 6.87 6.05
CA PHE A 19 -6.00 5.50 6.33
C PHE A 19 -5.97 4.60 5.09
N ASP A 20 -6.58 5.06 4.00
CA ASP A 20 -6.63 4.30 2.74
C ASP A 20 -5.23 4.05 2.17
N GLY A 21 -4.35 5.05 2.28
CA GLY A 21 -2.95 4.92 1.88
C GLY A 21 -2.17 3.93 2.74
N LEU A 22 -2.37 3.96 4.06
CA LEU A 22 -1.75 3.00 4.99
C LEU A 22 -2.25 1.58 4.74
N TYR A 23 -3.56 1.41 4.56
CA TYR A 23 -4.15 0.11 4.27
C TYR A 23 -3.67 -0.44 2.91
N GLY A 24 -3.68 0.39 1.88
CA GLY A 24 -3.14 0.02 0.57
C GLY A 24 -1.67 -0.40 0.64
N TYR A 25 -0.87 0.30 1.44
CA TYR A 25 0.53 -0.06 1.65
C TYR A 25 0.70 -1.36 2.43
N ALA A 26 -0.08 -1.56 3.50
CA ALA A 26 -0.10 -2.80 4.24
C ALA A 26 -0.46 -4.00 3.35
N MET A 27 -1.47 -3.85 2.48
CA MET A 27 -1.87 -4.84 1.49
C MET A 27 -0.77 -5.20 0.49
N VAL A 28 0.00 -4.20 0.06
CA VAL A 28 1.15 -4.42 -0.83
C VAL A 28 2.26 -5.22 -0.15
N LEU A 29 2.46 -5.01 1.14
CA LEU A 29 3.50 -5.69 1.92
C LEU A 29 3.10 -7.12 2.29
N SER A 30 1.90 -7.31 2.85
CA SER A 30 1.45 -8.60 3.38
C SER A 30 0.85 -9.52 2.31
N ARG A 31 0.17 -8.94 1.29
CA ARG A 31 -0.66 -9.64 0.30
C ARG A 31 -1.82 -10.45 0.92
N ASP A 32 -2.07 -10.24 2.18
CA ASP A 32 -3.15 -10.87 2.94
C ASP A 32 -3.96 -9.80 3.65
N ARG A 33 -5.29 -9.92 3.61
CA ARG A 33 -6.20 -8.94 4.18
C ARG A 33 -6.09 -8.86 5.70
N THR A 34 -6.07 -10.01 6.35
CA THR A 34 -6.03 -10.08 7.81
C THR A 34 -4.70 -9.53 8.34
N GLU A 35 -3.58 -9.90 7.69
CA GLU A 35 -2.29 -9.34 8.02
C GLU A 35 -2.21 -7.83 7.77
N ALA A 36 -2.84 -7.32 6.71
CA ALA A 36 -2.88 -5.90 6.44
C ALA A 36 -3.68 -5.13 7.50
N GLU A 37 -4.85 -5.66 7.91
CA GLU A 37 -5.66 -5.10 8.99
C GLU A 37 -4.88 -5.07 10.31
N ASP A 38 -4.19 -6.15 10.65
CA ASP A 38 -3.34 -6.24 11.85
C ASP A 38 -2.17 -5.24 11.80
N LEU A 39 -1.51 -5.09 10.64
CA LEU A 39 -0.43 -4.12 10.45
C LEU A 39 -0.89 -2.68 10.66
N VAL A 40 -2.05 -2.32 10.11
CA VAL A 40 -2.63 -0.98 10.28
C VAL A 40 -3.01 -0.76 11.73
N GLN A 41 -3.68 -1.71 12.37
CA GLN A 41 -4.07 -1.63 13.78
C GLN A 41 -2.84 -1.45 14.69
N GLU A 42 -1.82 -2.28 14.52
CA GLU A 42 -0.58 -2.19 15.29
C GLU A 42 0.13 -0.84 15.05
N THR A 43 0.09 -0.32 13.82
CA THR A 43 0.61 1.01 13.49
C THR A 43 -0.11 2.10 14.27
N CYS A 44 -1.44 2.06 14.33
CA CYS A 44 -2.25 3.02 15.08
C CYS A 44 -1.92 2.96 16.58
N VAL A 45 -1.83 1.75 17.15
CA VAL A 45 -1.48 1.56 18.58
C VAL A 45 -0.12 2.16 18.88
N ARG A 46 0.91 1.87 18.10
CA ARG A 46 2.25 2.42 18.30
C ARG A 46 2.30 3.93 18.09
N ALA A 47 1.57 4.45 17.13
CA ALA A 47 1.48 5.88 16.90
C ALA A 47 0.86 6.61 18.09
N VAL A 48 -0.23 6.10 18.66
CA VAL A 48 -0.86 6.68 19.88
C VAL A 48 0.09 6.65 21.07
N GLN A 49 0.87 5.60 21.23
CA GLN A 49 1.84 5.47 22.33
C GLN A 49 3.03 6.43 22.19
N ALA A 50 3.47 6.70 20.95
CA ALA A 50 4.69 7.46 20.69
C ALA A 50 4.45 8.93 20.30
N ILE A 51 3.20 9.37 20.04
CA ILE A 51 2.90 10.71 19.52
C ILE A 51 3.38 11.83 20.46
N GLU A 52 3.34 11.59 21.76
CA GLU A 52 3.75 12.61 22.73
C GLU A 52 5.27 12.91 22.67
N SER A 53 6.08 11.93 22.26
CA SER A 53 7.51 12.07 22.07
C SER A 53 7.90 12.67 20.71
N LEU A 54 6.95 12.79 19.78
CA LEU A 54 7.21 13.32 18.46
C LEU A 54 7.42 14.85 18.51
N ARG A 55 8.42 15.34 17.76
CA ARG A 55 8.69 16.78 17.67
C ARG A 55 7.54 17.50 16.95
N PRO A 56 7.24 18.76 17.30
CA PRO A 56 6.13 19.50 16.69
C PRO A 56 6.22 19.69 15.18
N ASP A 57 7.43 19.73 14.64
CA ASP A 57 7.76 19.91 13.22
C ASP A 57 7.91 18.59 12.44
N SER A 58 7.64 17.46 13.10
CA SER A 58 7.76 16.15 12.47
C SER A 58 6.65 15.92 11.45
N ASN A 59 7.02 15.31 10.34
CA ASN A 59 6.06 14.83 9.36
C ASN A 59 5.36 13.56 9.87
N VAL A 60 4.17 13.73 10.44
CA VAL A 60 3.39 12.64 11.04
C VAL A 60 2.97 11.62 9.99
N LYS A 61 2.61 12.05 8.78
CA LYS A 61 2.24 11.17 7.67
C LYS A 61 3.39 10.21 7.33
N GLY A 62 4.54 10.71 6.95
CA GLY A 62 5.71 9.89 6.64
C GLY A 62 6.16 9.00 7.81
N TRP A 63 6.00 9.49 9.04
CA TRP A 63 6.31 8.73 10.25
C TRP A 63 5.38 7.52 10.43
N LEU A 64 4.07 7.64 10.14
CA LEU A 64 3.12 6.54 10.19
C LEU A 64 3.50 5.42 9.21
N PHE A 65 3.83 5.78 7.97
CA PHE A 65 4.30 4.80 6.98
C PHE A 65 5.61 4.13 7.40
N THR A 66 6.49 4.87 8.08
CA THR A 66 7.74 4.32 8.63
C THR A 66 7.46 3.32 9.75
N ILE A 67 6.50 3.61 10.65
CA ILE A 67 6.07 2.67 11.70
C ILE A 67 5.58 1.38 11.06
N LEU A 68 4.64 1.47 10.12
CA LEU A 68 4.04 0.33 9.44
C LEU A 68 5.12 -0.56 8.80
N ARG A 69 6.02 0.05 8.02
CA ARG A 69 7.11 -0.68 7.36
C ARG A 69 8.03 -1.37 8.37
N ASN A 70 8.36 -0.72 9.47
CA ASN A 70 9.21 -1.30 10.51
C ASN A 70 8.54 -2.48 11.22
N ILE A 71 7.23 -2.42 11.47
CA ILE A 71 6.47 -3.56 11.99
C ILE A 71 6.58 -4.73 11.04
N TRP A 72 6.28 -4.53 9.75
CA TRP A 72 6.38 -5.56 8.74
C TRP A 72 7.77 -6.19 8.65
N LEU A 73 8.82 -5.37 8.56
CA LEU A 73 10.20 -5.88 8.51
C LEU A 73 10.59 -6.69 9.75
N ASN A 74 10.10 -6.31 10.92
CA ASN A 74 10.32 -7.07 12.16
C ASN A 74 9.58 -8.41 12.12
N GLN A 75 8.33 -8.45 11.65
CA GLN A 75 7.59 -9.70 11.47
C GLN A 75 8.29 -10.64 10.49
N LEU A 76 8.78 -10.12 9.35
CA LEU A 76 9.55 -10.91 8.39
C LEU A 76 10.84 -11.49 9.00
N ARG A 77 11.55 -10.72 9.83
CA ARG A 77 12.75 -11.22 10.53
C ARG A 77 12.39 -12.35 11.51
N GLN A 78 11.30 -12.19 12.27
CA GLN A 78 10.82 -13.20 13.20
C GLN A 78 10.40 -14.49 12.48
N ARG A 79 9.65 -14.39 11.37
CA ARG A 79 9.26 -15.54 10.55
C ARG A 79 10.47 -16.29 9.99
N ARG A 80 11.52 -15.56 9.56
CA ARG A 80 12.76 -16.17 9.07
C ARG A 80 13.61 -16.83 10.18
N ALA A 81 13.49 -16.34 11.41
CA ALA A 81 14.20 -16.88 12.57
C ALA A 81 13.45 -18.06 13.23
N ALA A 82 12.14 -18.19 13.00
CA ALA A 82 11.35 -19.32 13.49
C ALA A 82 11.73 -20.61 12.73
N PRO A 83 11.79 -21.78 13.40
CA PRO A 83 11.94 -23.05 12.73
C PRO A 83 10.80 -23.21 11.71
N LYS A 84 11.12 -23.67 10.50
CA LYS A 84 10.14 -23.90 9.43
C LYS A 84 9.07 -24.89 9.89
N THR A 85 7.96 -24.38 10.40
CA THR A 85 6.72 -25.12 10.49
C THR A 85 6.04 -24.94 9.13
N VAL A 86 5.58 -26.04 8.55
CA VAL A 86 4.97 -26.19 7.23
C VAL A 86 4.13 -24.96 6.84
N GLU A 87 4.55 -24.29 5.77
CA GLU A 87 3.75 -23.24 5.13
C GLU A 87 2.45 -23.87 4.62
N LEU A 88 1.33 -23.46 5.22
CA LEU A 88 0.04 -23.59 4.59
C LEU A 88 0.01 -22.59 3.44
N ASP A 89 -0.22 -23.07 2.23
CA ASP A 89 -0.46 -22.28 1.05
C ASP A 89 -1.52 -21.19 1.36
N VAL A 90 -1.10 -19.95 1.40
CA VAL A 90 -2.00 -18.83 1.55
C VAL A 90 -2.67 -18.60 0.21
N ASP A 91 -3.95 -18.97 0.16
CA ASP A 91 -4.85 -18.71 -0.97
C ASP A 91 -4.83 -17.19 -1.27
N GLU A 92 -4.47 -16.84 -2.52
CA GLU A 92 -4.38 -15.45 -3.01
C GLU A 92 -5.78 -14.81 -3.06
N ARG A 93 -6.36 -14.50 -1.90
CA ARG A 93 -7.57 -13.68 -1.84
C ARG A 93 -7.19 -12.23 -2.01
N THR A 94 -7.31 -11.77 -3.23
CA THR A 94 -7.17 -10.38 -3.64
C THR A 94 -8.12 -9.48 -2.83
N ALA A 95 -7.55 -8.65 -1.96
CA ALA A 95 -8.34 -7.67 -1.23
C ALA A 95 -8.76 -6.51 -2.14
N GLU A 96 -10.01 -6.12 -2.03
CA GLU A 96 -10.58 -4.98 -2.73
C GLU A 96 -10.01 -3.68 -2.14
N ILE A 97 -9.32 -2.90 -2.98
CA ILE A 97 -9.03 -1.50 -2.66
C ILE A 97 -10.36 -0.76 -2.84
N ALA A 98 -10.94 -0.29 -1.75
CA ALA A 98 -12.22 0.42 -1.76
C ALA A 98 -12.09 1.75 -2.52
N VAL A 99 -12.97 1.97 -3.48
CA VAL A 99 -13.18 3.25 -4.16
C VAL A 99 -14.68 3.50 -4.18
N GLU A 100 -15.12 4.73 -3.88
CA GLU A 100 -16.52 5.11 -3.82
C GLU A 100 -17.31 4.78 -5.10
N PRO A 101 -18.56 4.28 -4.98
CA PRO A 101 -19.34 3.85 -6.13
C PRO A 101 -19.95 5.04 -6.90
N SER A 102 -19.70 5.09 -8.21
CA SER A 102 -20.48 5.88 -9.15
C SER A 102 -21.91 5.33 -9.26
N LYS A 103 -22.91 6.21 -9.51
CA LYS A 103 -24.33 5.83 -9.57
C LYS A 103 -24.75 5.16 -10.90
N ASP A 104 -23.88 5.11 -11.91
CA ASP A 104 -24.16 4.48 -13.21
C ASP A 104 -23.64 3.03 -13.27
N PRO A 105 -24.49 2.01 -13.49
CA PRO A 105 -24.08 0.61 -13.54
C PRO A 105 -23.04 0.29 -14.62
N TYR A 106 -23.10 0.96 -15.77
CA TYR A 106 -22.12 0.77 -16.85
C TYR A 106 -20.76 1.39 -16.49
N ALA A 107 -20.77 2.61 -15.94
CA ALA A 107 -19.57 3.25 -15.43
C ALA A 107 -18.94 2.46 -14.28
N LEU A 108 -19.76 1.85 -13.41
CA LEU A 108 -19.32 0.94 -12.36
C LEU A 108 -18.63 -0.31 -12.92
N TYR A 109 -19.20 -0.92 -13.95
CA TYR A 109 -18.61 -2.10 -14.59
C TYR A 109 -17.26 -1.77 -15.25
N VAL A 110 -17.20 -0.71 -16.05
CA VAL A 110 -15.95 -0.27 -16.70
C VAL A 110 -14.89 0.07 -15.66
N SER A 111 -15.26 0.83 -14.63
CA SER A 111 -14.32 1.20 -13.56
C SER A 111 -13.86 -0.01 -12.74
N LYS A 112 -14.66 -1.07 -12.61
CA LYS A 112 -14.27 -2.32 -11.96
C LYS A 112 -13.24 -3.09 -12.78
N VAL A 113 -13.47 -3.20 -14.10
CA VAL A 113 -12.53 -3.87 -15.02
C VAL A 113 -11.20 -3.12 -15.08
N GLU A 114 -11.23 -1.78 -15.20
CA GLU A 114 -10.02 -0.97 -15.22
C GLU A 114 -9.23 -1.08 -13.91
N ARG A 115 -9.92 -1.08 -12.76
CA ARG A 115 -9.28 -1.28 -11.44
C ARG A 115 -8.61 -2.64 -11.33
N GLU A 116 -9.27 -3.69 -11.82
CA GLU A 116 -8.70 -5.03 -11.78
C GLU A 116 -7.45 -5.12 -12.66
N LEU A 117 -7.48 -4.57 -13.86
CA LEU A 117 -6.31 -4.50 -14.75
C LEU A 117 -5.13 -3.75 -14.10
N VAL A 118 -5.41 -2.63 -13.44
CA VAL A 118 -4.37 -1.86 -12.72
C VAL A 118 -3.83 -2.67 -11.54
N ARG A 119 -4.70 -3.34 -10.78
CA ARG A 119 -4.31 -4.20 -9.65
C ARG A 119 -3.41 -5.34 -10.11
N GLU A 120 -3.81 -6.08 -11.16
CA GLU A 120 -3.01 -7.16 -11.74
C GLU A 120 -1.65 -6.64 -12.24
N ALA A 121 -1.63 -5.49 -12.91
CA ALA A 121 -0.40 -4.88 -13.38
C ALA A 121 0.53 -4.47 -12.22
N ILE A 122 -0.01 -3.94 -11.12
CA ILE A 122 0.76 -3.61 -9.91
C ILE A 122 1.32 -4.89 -9.27
N GLN A 123 0.54 -5.98 -9.23
CA GLN A 123 1.01 -7.26 -8.69
C GLN A 123 2.16 -7.87 -9.50
N GLN A 124 2.21 -7.65 -10.81
CA GLN A 124 3.31 -8.09 -11.67
C GLN A 124 4.60 -7.26 -11.53
N LEU A 125 4.56 -6.13 -10.81
CA LEU A 125 5.77 -5.39 -10.48
C LEU A 125 6.63 -6.14 -9.47
N SER A 126 7.95 -5.94 -9.52
CA SER A 126 8.82 -6.36 -8.42
C SER A 126 8.41 -5.65 -7.11
N GLU A 127 8.73 -6.27 -5.97
CA GLU A 127 8.40 -5.73 -4.65
C GLU A 127 8.85 -4.27 -4.48
N GLU A 128 10.09 -3.95 -4.85
CA GLU A 128 10.63 -2.58 -4.78
C GLU A 128 9.86 -1.58 -5.65
N PHE A 129 9.38 -1.99 -6.84
CA PHE A 129 8.62 -1.11 -7.73
C PHE A 129 7.18 -0.95 -7.27
N ARG A 130 6.60 -2.01 -6.73
CA ARG A 130 5.26 -1.99 -6.16
C ARG A 130 5.21 -1.10 -4.92
N GLU A 131 6.14 -1.29 -3.99
CA GLU A 131 6.25 -0.52 -2.76
C GLU A 131 6.34 0.99 -3.07
N ILE A 132 7.22 1.39 -3.98
CA ILE A 132 7.42 2.81 -4.28
C ILE A 132 6.24 3.46 -5.02
N ILE A 133 5.53 2.71 -5.88
CA ILE A 133 4.31 3.19 -6.55
C ILE A 133 3.22 3.45 -5.51
N VAL A 134 3.00 2.52 -4.59
CA VAL A 134 1.93 2.65 -3.59
C VAL A 134 2.23 3.79 -2.62
N LEU A 135 3.45 3.92 -2.14
CA LEU A 135 3.85 5.07 -1.31
C LEU A 135 3.62 6.41 -2.02
N ARG A 136 3.84 6.49 -3.34
CA ARG A 136 3.65 7.72 -4.11
C ARG A 136 2.21 8.00 -4.46
N GLU A 137 1.48 7.00 -5.02
CA GLU A 137 0.17 7.23 -5.63
C GLU A 137 -0.98 7.07 -4.62
N TYR A 138 -0.86 6.16 -3.65
CA TYR A 138 -1.87 5.97 -2.59
C TYR A 138 -1.49 6.66 -1.28
N GLY A 139 -0.22 6.60 -0.90
CA GLY A 139 0.30 7.31 0.26
C GLY A 139 0.47 8.80 0.01
N GLU A 140 0.47 9.26 -1.25
CA GLU A 140 0.72 10.65 -1.66
C GLU A 140 1.98 11.26 -1.04
N LEU A 141 2.97 10.41 -0.73
CA LEU A 141 4.22 10.85 -0.12
C LEU A 141 5.09 11.59 -1.13
N SER A 142 5.78 12.62 -0.66
CA SER A 142 6.85 13.27 -1.41
C SER A 142 8.05 12.34 -1.59
N TYR A 143 8.95 12.64 -2.50
CA TYR A 143 10.17 11.85 -2.72
C TYR A 143 11.09 11.81 -1.48
N GLN A 144 11.09 12.88 -0.69
CA GLN A 144 11.86 12.95 0.56
C GLN A 144 11.25 12.02 1.62
N GLU A 145 9.93 12.02 1.75
CA GLU A 145 9.21 11.13 2.68
C GLU A 145 9.40 9.66 2.31
N ILE A 146 9.25 9.33 1.00
CA ILE A 146 9.51 7.97 0.49
C ILE A 146 10.97 7.56 0.76
N ALA A 147 11.92 8.46 0.55
CA ALA A 147 13.32 8.22 0.84
C ALA A 147 13.55 7.88 2.32
N HIS A 148 12.86 8.59 3.21
CA HIS A 148 12.90 8.33 4.65
C HIS A 148 12.25 6.98 5.00
N VAL A 149 11.04 6.69 4.49
CA VAL A 149 10.32 5.43 4.72
C VAL A 149 11.13 4.23 4.24
N LEU A 150 11.72 4.32 3.04
CA LEU A 150 12.49 3.22 2.42
C LEU A 150 13.94 3.13 2.92
N GLY A 151 14.44 4.15 3.61
CA GLY A 151 15.84 4.23 4.05
C GLY A 151 16.82 4.31 2.89
N CYS A 152 16.48 5.05 1.81
CA CYS A 152 17.33 5.19 0.63
C CYS A 152 17.42 6.66 0.17
N PRO A 153 18.44 7.05 -0.62
CA PRO A 153 18.55 8.41 -1.13
C PRO A 153 17.38 8.81 -2.03
N ALA A 154 16.97 10.09 -2.00
CA ALA A 154 15.89 10.61 -2.84
C ALA A 154 16.14 10.42 -4.35
N GLY A 155 17.39 10.47 -4.81
CA GLY A 155 17.76 10.13 -6.20
C GLY A 155 17.43 8.68 -6.56
N THR A 156 17.56 7.75 -5.60
CA THR A 156 17.15 6.35 -5.77
C THR A 156 15.64 6.25 -5.90
N VAL A 157 14.87 7.01 -5.10
CA VAL A 157 13.41 7.09 -5.22
C VAL A 157 12.99 7.55 -6.61
N MET A 158 13.58 8.66 -7.11
CA MET A 158 13.27 9.19 -8.45
C MET A 158 13.52 8.17 -9.54
N SER A 159 14.69 7.53 -9.53
CA SER A 159 15.07 6.56 -10.56
C SER A 159 14.22 5.27 -10.50
N ARG A 160 13.91 4.76 -9.30
CA ARG A 160 13.04 3.61 -9.13
C ARG A 160 11.60 3.91 -9.56
N LEU A 161 11.06 5.07 -9.18
CA LEU A 161 9.72 5.49 -9.55
C LEU A 161 9.57 5.65 -11.07
N GLY A 162 10.55 6.23 -11.74
CA GLY A 162 10.60 6.33 -13.21
C GLY A 162 10.54 4.95 -13.88
N ARG A 163 11.37 4.01 -13.41
CA ARG A 163 11.38 2.61 -13.91
C ARG A 163 10.09 1.88 -13.61
N ALA A 164 9.56 2.02 -12.39
CA ALA A 164 8.30 1.40 -11.98
C ALA A 164 7.12 1.86 -12.85
N ARG A 165 7.01 3.18 -13.09
CA ARG A 165 5.98 3.76 -13.98
C ARG A 165 6.12 3.29 -15.42
N SER A 166 7.34 3.19 -15.95
CA SER A 166 7.58 2.66 -17.29
C SER A 166 7.14 1.20 -17.41
N LYS A 167 7.49 0.36 -16.42
CA LYS A 167 7.09 -1.04 -16.39
C LYS A 167 5.58 -1.19 -16.29
N LEU A 168 4.94 -0.41 -15.40
CA LEU A 168 3.48 -0.42 -15.23
C LEU A 168 2.75 -0.03 -16.53
N ARG A 169 3.22 1.02 -17.22
CA ARG A 169 2.68 1.42 -18.52
C ARG A 169 2.80 0.30 -19.56
N SER A 170 3.93 -0.40 -19.60
CA SER A 170 4.13 -1.54 -20.51
C SER A 170 3.15 -2.68 -20.24
N LEU A 171 2.92 -3.03 -18.96
CA LEU A 171 1.97 -4.05 -18.54
C LEU A 171 0.54 -3.69 -18.94
N LEU A 172 0.10 -2.47 -18.62
CA LEU A 172 -1.24 -1.98 -18.96
C LEU A 172 -1.45 -1.90 -20.48
N SER A 173 -0.46 -1.45 -21.25
CA SER A 173 -0.55 -1.41 -22.71
C SER A 173 -0.63 -2.80 -23.33
N GLY A 174 0.00 -3.81 -22.72
CA GLY A 174 -0.09 -5.21 -23.12
C GLY A 174 -1.48 -5.79 -22.86
N SER A 175 -2.05 -5.54 -21.70
CA SER A 175 -3.38 -6.02 -21.30
C SER A 175 -4.51 -5.42 -22.16
N LEU A 176 -4.39 -4.16 -22.56
CA LEU A 176 -5.35 -3.49 -23.46
C LEU A 176 -5.28 -3.99 -24.93
N ARG A 177 -4.19 -4.64 -25.32
CA ARG A 177 -4.00 -5.17 -26.69
C ARG A 177 -4.45 -6.61 -26.86
N THR A 178 -4.77 -7.33 -25.80
CA THR A 178 -5.28 -8.70 -25.88
C THR A 178 -6.80 -8.65 -25.79
N PRO A 179 -7.55 -8.76 -26.92
CA PRO A 179 -8.99 -8.90 -26.85
C PRO A 179 -9.32 -10.23 -26.21
N ASP A 180 -10.23 -10.17 -25.26
CA ASP A 180 -10.78 -11.24 -24.45
C ASP A 180 -10.96 -12.57 -25.21
N ARG A 181 -10.05 -13.52 -25.03
CA ARG A 181 -10.19 -14.90 -25.50
C ARG A 181 -11.11 -15.74 -24.61
N ARG A 182 -11.61 -15.19 -23.49
CA ARG A 182 -12.46 -15.92 -22.53
C ARG A 182 -13.96 -15.86 -22.85
N ALA A 183 -14.40 -15.00 -23.80
CA ALA A 183 -15.82 -14.87 -24.15
C ALA A 183 -16.30 -15.82 -25.26
N LYS A 184 -15.47 -16.74 -25.75
CA LYS A 184 -15.86 -17.68 -26.84
C LYS A 184 -16.00 -19.15 -26.41
N GLY A 185 -16.24 -19.43 -25.15
CA GLY A 185 -16.36 -20.81 -24.63
C GLY A 185 -17.69 -21.17 -23.98
N ALA A 186 -18.76 -20.43 -24.21
CA ALA A 186 -20.07 -20.71 -23.61
C ALA A 186 -21.23 -20.55 -24.61
N VAL A 187 -21.13 -21.22 -25.74
CA VAL A 187 -22.31 -21.59 -26.61
C VAL A 187 -21.94 -22.86 -27.33
N GLU A 188 -22.25 -23.99 -26.75
CA GLU A 188 -22.69 -25.24 -27.38
C GLU A 188 -23.45 -26.07 -26.34
#